data_7a982b3765b2c26e41b146be02e44bad
#
_entry.id   7a982b3765b2c26e41b146be02e44bad
#
_cell.length_a   1.000
_cell.length_b   1.000
_cell.length_c   1.000
_cell.angle_alpha   90.00
_cell.angle_beta   90.00
_cell.angle_gamma   90.00
#
_symmetry.space_group_name_H-M   'P 1'
#
loop_
_entity.id
_entity.type
_entity.pdbx_description
1 polymer ?
#
loop_
_entity_poly.entity_id
_entity_poly.type
_entity_poly.pdbx_seq_one_letter_code
_entity_poly.pdbx_strand_id
1 'polypeptide(L)'
;MCIRDSGNAVLRRFLTTDIAEIRILSRDEKKQDDMRHTYQELYPQYAEKIKFYIGDVRDYNSILNAFRGVDYVFHAAALKQVPSCEFYPMEAVKTNVAGSDNVISACVTNHVKKAIFLSTDKAAYPINAMGMTKAVMEKNVIARSRQMLPGDPVLCLTRYGNVMASRGSVIPLFCDQIDEGKPLTITNPNMTRFMMTLSDAVDLVLYAFEHGEQGDLFVQKAPAATIETLAQAVLELKHSNLGTTIIGTRHGEKLFEVLVTAEEMMRAED
;
A
#
# COMPACT_ATOMS: atom_id res chain seq x y z
N MET A 1 8.66 3.86 -6.26
CA MET A 1 7.20 3.65 -6.12
C MET A 1 6.88 2.20 -6.47
N CYS A 2 5.99 1.53 -5.72
CA CYS A 2 5.60 0.16 -6.07
C CYS A 2 4.66 0.18 -7.29
N ILE A 3 4.97 -0.61 -8.34
CA ILE A 3 4.23 -0.63 -9.61
C ILE A 3 2.87 -1.38 -9.51
N ARG A 4 2.34 -1.60 -8.32
CA ARG A 4 1.02 -2.20 -8.12
C ARG A 4 -0.05 -1.11 -8.07
N ASP A 5 -1.30 -1.52 -7.91
CA ASP A 5 -2.49 -0.68 -8.10
C ASP A 5 -2.39 0.74 -7.51
N SER A 6 -2.06 0.86 -6.23
CA SER A 6 -1.90 2.17 -5.55
C SER A 6 -0.77 3.03 -6.15
N GLY A 7 0.40 2.42 -6.44
CA GLY A 7 1.51 3.14 -7.05
C GLY A 7 1.18 3.67 -8.44
N ASN A 8 0.49 2.87 -9.26
CA ASN A 8 0.03 3.29 -10.58
C ASN A 8 -1.03 4.41 -10.50
N ALA A 9 -1.92 4.35 -9.51
CA ALA A 9 -2.93 5.37 -9.32
C ALA A 9 -2.32 6.70 -8.86
N VAL A 10 -1.37 6.65 -7.92
CA VAL A 10 -0.58 7.82 -7.50
C VAL A 10 0.19 8.41 -8.69
N LEU A 11 0.86 7.57 -9.51
CA LEU A 11 1.54 8.02 -10.72
C LEU A 11 0.59 8.77 -11.64
N ARG A 12 -0.57 8.19 -11.98
CA ARG A 12 -1.57 8.84 -12.87
C ARG A 12 -2.04 10.18 -12.33
N ARG A 13 -2.23 10.30 -11.02
CA ARG A 13 -2.66 11.55 -10.40
C ARG A 13 -1.61 12.64 -10.52
N PHE A 14 -0.33 12.31 -10.32
CA PHE A 14 0.77 13.26 -10.44
C PHE A 14 1.19 13.57 -11.88
N LEU A 15 0.91 12.67 -12.82
CA LEU A 15 1.40 12.80 -14.19
C LEU A 15 0.92 14.07 -14.90
N THR A 16 -0.30 14.52 -14.57
CA THR A 16 -0.94 15.71 -15.15
C THR A 16 -0.63 17.00 -14.39
N THR A 17 0.18 16.95 -13.33
CA THR A 17 0.59 18.11 -12.55
C THR A 17 1.87 18.74 -13.12
N ASP A 18 2.36 19.77 -12.47
CA ASP A 18 3.61 20.48 -12.80
C ASP A 18 4.89 19.75 -12.38
N ILE A 19 4.77 18.52 -11.85
CA ILE A 19 5.92 17.67 -11.51
C ILE A 19 6.82 17.48 -12.74
N ALA A 20 8.10 17.77 -12.58
CA ALA A 20 9.08 17.69 -13.66
C ALA A 20 9.43 16.23 -14.02
N GLU A 21 9.61 15.37 -13.03
CA GLU A 21 10.03 13.97 -13.21
C GLU A 21 9.41 13.05 -12.16
N ILE A 22 9.01 11.86 -12.57
CA ILE A 22 8.53 10.78 -11.68
C ILE A 22 9.40 9.55 -11.87
N ARG A 23 10.06 9.12 -10.82
CA ARG A 23 10.93 7.93 -10.82
C ARG A 23 10.20 6.71 -10.28
N ILE A 24 10.19 5.64 -11.07
CA ILE A 24 9.64 4.34 -10.72
C ILE A 24 10.78 3.39 -10.37
N LEU A 25 10.91 3.06 -9.08
CA LEU A 25 11.88 2.08 -8.60
C LEU A 25 11.22 0.74 -8.32
N SER A 26 11.68 -0.33 -8.93
CA SER A 26 11.18 -1.68 -8.70
C SER A 26 12.20 -2.73 -9.14
N ARG A 27 12.11 -3.93 -8.56
CA ARG A 27 12.88 -5.12 -9.00
C ARG A 27 12.30 -5.78 -10.26
N ASP A 28 11.04 -5.49 -10.58
CA ASP A 28 10.27 -6.19 -11.61
C ASP A 28 10.43 -5.47 -12.95
N GLU A 29 11.44 -5.88 -13.69
CA GLU A 29 11.78 -5.36 -15.03
C GLU A 29 10.59 -5.49 -16.00
N LYS A 30 9.94 -6.66 -16.02
CA LYS A 30 8.82 -6.91 -16.93
C LYS A 30 7.67 -5.93 -16.70
N LYS A 31 7.33 -5.66 -15.43
CA LYS A 31 6.29 -4.67 -15.13
C LYS A 31 6.70 -3.24 -15.47
N GLN A 32 7.97 -2.91 -15.33
CA GLN A 32 8.46 -1.60 -15.76
C GLN A 32 8.36 -1.44 -17.28
N ASP A 33 8.68 -2.48 -18.02
CA ASP A 33 8.57 -2.50 -19.46
C ASP A 33 7.12 -2.40 -19.95
N ASP A 34 6.22 -3.22 -19.40
CA ASP A 34 4.78 -3.13 -19.67
C ASP A 34 4.23 -1.73 -19.37
N MET A 35 4.67 -1.15 -18.26
CA MET A 35 4.26 0.17 -17.83
C MET A 35 4.79 1.25 -18.78
N ARG A 36 6.04 1.14 -19.25
CA ARG A 36 6.62 2.05 -20.24
C ARG A 36 5.79 2.08 -21.53
N HIS A 37 5.48 0.92 -22.09
CA HIS A 37 4.65 0.80 -23.28
C HIS A 37 3.25 1.39 -23.05
N THR A 38 2.61 1.02 -21.96
CA THR A 38 1.26 1.52 -21.61
C THR A 38 1.23 3.06 -21.50
N TYR A 39 2.23 3.67 -20.86
CA TYR A 39 2.24 5.13 -20.70
C TYR A 39 2.66 5.86 -21.98
N GLN A 40 3.49 5.26 -22.82
CA GLN A 40 3.80 5.79 -24.16
C GLN A 40 2.57 5.79 -25.08
N GLU A 41 1.72 4.77 -24.98
CA GLU A 41 0.49 4.66 -25.76
C GLU A 41 -0.62 5.59 -25.22
N LEU A 42 -0.92 5.53 -23.93
CA LEU A 42 -2.08 6.23 -23.33
C LEU A 42 -1.79 7.70 -22.99
N TYR A 43 -0.54 8.05 -22.72
CA TYR A 43 -0.14 9.37 -22.25
C TYR A 43 1.17 9.85 -22.91
N PRO A 44 1.27 9.85 -24.25
CA PRO A 44 2.52 10.15 -24.95
C PRO A 44 3.12 11.51 -24.58
N GLN A 45 2.28 12.52 -24.29
CA GLN A 45 2.71 13.87 -23.91
C GLN A 45 3.39 13.93 -22.53
N TYR A 46 3.21 12.91 -21.69
CA TYR A 46 3.79 12.85 -20.35
C TYR A 46 4.80 11.70 -20.17
N ALA A 47 4.95 10.82 -21.17
CA ALA A 47 5.77 9.61 -21.05
C ALA A 47 7.23 9.93 -20.68
N GLU A 48 7.76 11.03 -21.17
CA GLU A 48 9.12 11.47 -20.87
C GLU A 48 9.36 11.91 -19.43
N LYS A 49 8.30 12.28 -18.69
CA LYS A 49 8.40 12.58 -17.27
C LYS A 49 8.68 11.33 -16.43
N ILE A 50 8.39 10.13 -16.95
CA ILE A 50 8.51 8.87 -16.21
C ILE A 50 9.89 8.25 -16.48
N LYS A 51 10.66 8.06 -15.41
CA LYS A 51 11.96 7.38 -15.47
C LYS A 51 11.90 6.09 -14.67
N PHE A 52 12.43 5.02 -15.25
CA PHE A 52 12.40 3.69 -14.66
C PHE A 52 13.78 3.31 -14.13
N TYR A 53 13.80 2.86 -12.89
CA TYR A 53 15.00 2.41 -12.18
C TYR A 53 14.79 0.98 -11.68
N ILE A 54 15.70 0.07 -12.05
CA ILE A 54 15.73 -1.27 -11.47
C ILE A 54 16.50 -1.19 -10.16
N GLY A 55 15.87 -1.62 -9.07
CA GLY A 55 16.49 -1.62 -7.75
C GLY A 55 15.65 -2.33 -6.70
N ASP A 56 16.31 -2.73 -5.62
CA ASP A 56 15.72 -3.45 -4.50
C ASP A 56 15.86 -2.63 -3.22
N VAL A 57 14.75 -2.35 -2.53
CA VAL A 57 14.76 -1.60 -1.27
C VAL A 57 15.57 -2.30 -0.16
N ARG A 58 15.80 -3.61 -0.28
CA ARG A 58 16.65 -4.37 0.65
C ARG A 58 18.14 -4.07 0.50
N ASP A 59 18.53 -3.48 -0.62
CA ASP A 59 19.90 -3.03 -0.89
C ASP A 59 19.94 -1.50 -0.93
N TYR A 60 20.54 -0.91 0.09
CA TYR A 60 20.69 0.55 0.21
C TYR A 60 21.37 1.17 -1.01
N ASN A 61 22.44 0.56 -1.52
CA ASN A 61 23.19 1.10 -2.64
C ASN A 61 22.36 1.11 -3.93
N SER A 62 21.48 0.12 -4.11
CA SER A 62 20.62 0.06 -5.31
C SER A 62 19.59 1.19 -5.39
N ILE A 63 19.18 1.74 -4.23
CA ILE A 63 18.21 2.83 -4.17
C ILE A 63 18.83 4.22 -4.06
N LEU A 64 20.06 4.32 -3.56
CA LEU A 64 20.74 5.59 -3.29
C LEU A 64 20.82 6.48 -4.54
N ASN A 65 21.21 5.91 -5.67
CA ASN A 65 21.34 6.64 -6.93
C ASN A 65 19.99 7.09 -7.49
N ALA A 66 18.94 6.28 -7.31
CA ALA A 66 17.60 6.62 -7.76
C ALA A 66 17.00 7.81 -7.00
N PHE A 67 17.53 8.12 -5.81
CA PHE A 67 17.03 9.21 -4.96
C PHE A 67 17.78 10.53 -5.15
N ARG A 68 18.85 10.57 -5.97
CA ARG A 68 19.60 11.81 -6.21
C ARG A 68 18.74 12.89 -6.86
N GLY A 69 18.55 14.01 -6.16
CA GLY A 69 17.74 15.14 -6.64
C GLY A 69 16.22 14.88 -6.61
N VAL A 70 15.77 13.89 -5.81
CA VAL A 70 14.34 13.63 -5.58
C VAL A 70 13.85 14.48 -4.42
N ASP A 71 12.75 15.19 -4.61
CA ASP A 71 12.12 16.02 -3.56
C ASP A 71 11.16 15.21 -2.69
N TYR A 72 10.40 14.27 -3.28
CA TYR A 72 9.32 13.55 -2.62
C TYR A 72 9.40 12.05 -2.87
N VAL A 73 9.17 11.25 -1.83
CA VAL A 73 9.21 9.79 -1.92
C VAL A 73 7.88 9.19 -1.44
N PHE A 74 7.26 8.35 -2.27
CA PHE A 74 6.18 7.46 -1.85
C PHE A 74 6.69 6.03 -1.77
N HIS A 75 6.84 5.52 -0.56
CA HIS A 75 7.32 4.16 -0.30
C HIS A 75 6.17 3.17 -0.12
N ALA A 76 5.86 2.43 -1.18
CA ALA A 76 4.83 1.39 -1.19
C ALA A 76 5.38 -0.02 -1.48
N ALA A 77 6.71 -0.19 -1.51
CA ALA A 77 7.33 -1.50 -1.68
C ALA A 77 7.14 -2.36 -0.42
N ALA A 78 6.52 -3.52 -0.56
CA ALA A 78 6.29 -4.43 0.55
C ALA A 78 5.98 -5.85 0.07
N LEU A 79 6.23 -6.84 0.94
CA LEU A 79 5.55 -8.12 0.89
C LEU A 79 4.21 -7.97 1.63
N LYS A 80 3.08 -8.20 0.93
CA LYS A 80 1.73 -7.94 1.44
C LYS A 80 0.82 -9.16 1.55
N GLN A 81 1.23 -10.28 0.99
CA GLN A 81 0.44 -11.51 1.03
C GLN A 81 0.67 -12.23 2.37
N VAL A 82 -0.38 -12.37 3.16
CA VAL A 82 -0.29 -12.99 4.49
C VAL A 82 0.30 -14.41 4.41
N PRO A 83 -0.18 -15.33 3.56
CA PRO A 83 0.41 -16.67 3.49
C PRO A 83 1.90 -16.66 3.16
N SER A 84 2.32 -15.84 2.20
CA SER A 84 3.74 -15.76 1.83
C SER A 84 4.61 -15.21 2.96
N CYS A 85 4.10 -14.26 3.74
CA CYS A 85 4.83 -13.71 4.89
C CYS A 85 4.91 -14.70 6.04
N GLU A 86 3.87 -15.52 6.26
CA GLU A 86 3.90 -16.61 7.25
C GLU A 86 4.93 -17.70 6.88
N PHE A 87 5.03 -18.08 5.61
CA PHE A 87 6.03 -19.03 5.15
C PHE A 87 7.45 -18.48 5.14
N TYR A 88 7.61 -17.18 4.86
CA TYR A 88 8.92 -16.54 4.72
C TYR A 88 9.00 -15.26 5.56
N PRO A 89 8.87 -15.32 6.89
CA PRO A 89 8.79 -14.14 7.74
C PRO A 89 10.05 -13.27 7.66
N MET A 90 11.23 -13.86 7.50
CA MET A 90 12.48 -13.09 7.37
C MET A 90 12.55 -12.33 6.04
N GLU A 91 11.94 -12.81 4.96
CA GLU A 91 11.85 -12.02 3.72
C GLU A 91 10.88 -10.84 3.88
N ALA A 92 9.81 -10.99 4.69
CA ALA A 92 8.95 -9.89 5.07
C ALA A 92 9.71 -8.87 5.94
N VAL A 93 10.51 -9.29 6.93
CA VAL A 93 11.36 -8.41 7.73
C VAL A 93 12.35 -7.65 6.85
N LYS A 94 13.09 -8.34 5.98
CA LYS A 94 14.07 -7.70 5.08
C LYS A 94 13.42 -6.66 4.17
N THR A 95 12.21 -6.92 3.66
CA THR A 95 11.53 -6.02 2.73
C THR A 95 10.77 -4.91 3.45
N ASN A 96 9.92 -5.28 4.42
CA ASN A 96 9.00 -4.33 5.05
C ASN A 96 9.69 -3.49 6.13
N VAL A 97 10.67 -4.04 6.85
CA VAL A 97 11.37 -3.35 7.94
C VAL A 97 12.70 -2.79 7.46
N ALA A 98 13.66 -3.64 7.14
CA ALA A 98 15.01 -3.21 6.75
C ALA A 98 14.96 -2.39 5.44
N GLY A 99 14.13 -2.79 4.47
CA GLY A 99 13.94 -2.04 3.23
C GLY A 99 13.38 -0.65 3.46
N SER A 100 12.46 -0.48 4.41
CA SER A 100 11.93 0.84 4.76
C SER A 100 12.98 1.70 5.49
N ASP A 101 13.81 1.11 6.34
CA ASP A 101 14.92 1.83 6.98
C ASP A 101 15.97 2.29 5.96
N ASN A 102 16.29 1.44 4.98
CA ASN A 102 17.16 1.83 3.85
C ASN A 102 16.57 3.03 3.08
N VAL A 103 15.24 3.04 2.85
CA VAL A 103 14.55 4.16 2.19
C VAL A 103 14.66 5.43 3.02
N ILE A 104 14.46 5.38 4.34
CA ILE A 104 14.65 6.53 5.24
C ILE A 104 16.09 7.05 5.12
N SER A 105 17.07 6.16 5.24
CA SER A 105 18.49 6.51 5.16
C SER A 105 18.87 7.14 3.80
N ALA A 106 18.31 6.61 2.70
CA ALA A 106 18.50 7.19 1.36
C ALA A 106 17.84 8.56 1.22
N CYS A 107 16.67 8.78 1.85
CA CYS A 107 16.01 10.09 1.89
C CYS A 107 16.87 11.12 2.63
N VAL A 108 17.42 10.76 3.79
CA VAL A 108 18.34 11.65 4.56
C VAL A 108 19.58 11.99 3.74
N THR A 109 20.24 10.98 3.18
CA THR A 109 21.48 11.17 2.39
C THR A 109 21.27 12.05 1.14
N ASN A 110 20.08 12.00 0.53
CA ASN A 110 19.78 12.77 -0.68
C ASN A 110 18.98 14.05 -0.43
N HIS A 111 18.79 14.44 0.83
CA HIS A 111 18.05 15.66 1.22
C HIS A 111 16.62 15.70 0.63
N VAL A 112 15.93 14.57 0.63
CA VAL A 112 14.52 14.47 0.24
C VAL A 112 13.69 15.37 1.18
N LYS A 113 12.72 16.11 0.65
CA LYS A 113 11.89 17.02 1.46
C LYS A 113 10.87 16.26 2.31
N LYS A 114 10.18 15.29 1.71
CA LYS A 114 9.15 14.50 2.42
C LYS A 114 9.05 13.08 1.88
N ALA A 115 8.87 12.12 2.77
CA ALA A 115 8.67 10.71 2.42
C ALA A 115 7.41 10.15 3.11
N ILE A 116 6.51 9.54 2.33
CA ILE A 116 5.29 8.90 2.80
C ILE A 116 5.46 7.40 2.74
N PHE A 117 5.23 6.72 3.86
CA PHE A 117 5.35 5.27 4.02
C PHE A 117 3.96 4.63 4.08
N LEU A 118 3.67 3.76 3.13
CA LEU A 118 2.39 3.07 3.06
C LEU A 118 2.32 1.94 4.09
N SER A 119 1.32 2.00 4.96
CA SER A 119 0.98 0.95 5.92
C SER A 119 -0.40 0.33 5.64
N THR A 120 -0.98 -0.36 6.60
CA THR A 120 -2.19 -1.17 6.48
C THR A 120 -2.89 -1.29 7.84
N ASP A 121 -4.22 -1.48 7.83
CA ASP A 121 -5.04 -1.86 8.99
C ASP A 121 -4.48 -3.06 9.77
N LYS A 122 -3.79 -3.97 9.07
CA LYS A 122 -3.19 -5.17 9.69
C LYS A 122 -1.99 -4.87 10.58
N ALA A 123 -1.46 -3.66 10.55
CA ALA A 123 -0.44 -3.17 11.48
C ALA A 123 -1.02 -2.79 12.85
N ALA A 124 -2.31 -2.45 12.94
CA ALA A 124 -3.01 -2.22 14.20
C ALA A 124 -3.37 -3.57 14.85
N TYR A 125 -2.89 -3.83 16.07
CA TYR A 125 -3.02 -5.12 16.77
C TYR A 125 -2.69 -6.33 15.88
N PRO A 126 -1.44 -6.46 15.40
CA PRO A 126 -1.08 -7.44 14.38
C PRO A 126 -1.11 -8.88 14.93
N ILE A 127 -1.62 -9.83 14.14
CA ILE A 127 -1.66 -11.26 14.47
C ILE A 127 -0.91 -12.15 13.47
N ASN A 128 -0.39 -11.57 12.41
CA ASN A 128 0.35 -12.31 11.38
C ASN A 128 1.66 -11.60 11.02
N ALA A 129 2.60 -12.32 10.42
CA ALA A 129 3.93 -11.81 10.09
C ALA A 129 3.91 -10.57 9.19
N MET A 130 2.96 -10.48 8.25
CA MET A 130 2.81 -9.30 7.42
C MET A 130 2.42 -8.08 8.25
N GLY A 131 1.39 -8.19 9.09
CA GLY A 131 0.96 -7.13 10.00
C GLY A 131 2.05 -6.75 11.02
N MET A 132 2.72 -7.73 11.62
CA MET A 132 3.83 -7.52 12.58
C MET A 132 4.97 -6.74 11.93
N THR A 133 5.39 -7.11 10.72
CA THR A 133 6.47 -6.39 10.02
C THR A 133 6.06 -4.98 9.61
N LYS A 134 4.79 -4.74 9.27
CA LYS A 134 4.27 -3.41 9.02
C LYS A 134 4.17 -2.57 10.29
N ALA A 135 3.76 -3.16 11.42
CA ALA A 135 3.75 -2.47 12.72
C ALA A 135 5.17 -2.06 13.15
N VAL A 136 6.17 -2.94 12.97
CA VAL A 136 7.58 -2.60 13.23
C VAL A 136 8.05 -1.49 12.29
N MET A 137 7.69 -1.53 11.01
CA MET A 137 7.99 -0.44 10.06
C MET A 137 7.42 0.89 10.55
N GLU A 138 6.14 0.95 10.96
CA GLU A 138 5.52 2.18 11.50
C GLU A 138 6.30 2.71 12.71
N LYS A 139 6.62 1.82 13.66
CA LYS A 139 7.42 2.20 14.85
C LYS A 139 8.80 2.74 14.46
N ASN A 140 9.44 2.13 13.46
CA ASN A 140 10.74 2.60 12.96
C ASN A 140 10.63 3.99 12.31
N VAL A 141 9.65 4.22 11.44
CA VAL A 141 9.41 5.54 10.82
C VAL A 141 9.18 6.61 11.89
N ILE A 142 8.33 6.34 12.90
CA ILE A 142 8.05 7.26 14.00
C ILE A 142 9.29 7.47 14.89
N ALA A 143 10.09 6.43 15.15
CA ALA A 143 11.33 6.58 15.92
C ALA A 143 12.37 7.43 15.16
N ARG A 144 12.53 7.18 13.86
CA ARG A 144 13.44 7.95 12.99
C ARG A 144 12.96 9.40 12.83
N SER A 145 11.65 9.67 12.72
CA SER A 145 11.13 11.03 12.61
C SER A 145 11.52 11.91 13.80
N ARG A 146 11.58 11.34 15.00
CA ARG A 146 12.02 12.04 16.23
C ARG A 146 13.51 12.37 16.27
N GLN A 147 14.30 11.76 15.39
CA GLN A 147 15.75 11.96 15.29
C GLN A 147 16.11 12.94 14.16
N MET A 148 15.14 13.37 13.35
CA MET A 148 15.38 14.28 12.24
C MET A 148 15.75 15.68 12.74
N LEU A 149 16.72 16.27 12.06
CA LEU A 149 17.21 17.62 12.30
C LEU A 149 16.57 18.60 11.29
N PRO A 150 16.65 19.92 11.53
CA PRO A 150 16.24 20.91 10.52
C PRO A 150 16.95 20.69 9.18
N GLY A 151 16.18 20.52 8.11
CA GLY A 151 16.69 20.21 6.76
C GLY A 151 16.67 18.70 6.41
N ASP A 152 16.43 17.82 7.37
CA ASP A 152 16.16 16.42 7.11
C ASP A 152 14.72 16.19 6.58
N PRO A 153 14.42 15.05 5.95
CA PRO A 153 13.12 14.77 5.39
C PRO A 153 12.01 14.69 6.44
N VAL A 154 10.83 15.23 6.11
CA VAL A 154 9.61 14.95 6.86
C VAL A 154 9.17 13.51 6.56
N LEU A 155 9.02 12.69 7.59
CA LEU A 155 8.63 11.28 7.50
C LEU A 155 7.20 11.11 8.01
N CYS A 156 6.27 10.69 7.14
CA CYS A 156 4.88 10.42 7.47
C CYS A 156 4.45 9.03 7.03
N LEU A 157 3.33 8.60 7.55
CA LEU A 157 2.72 7.31 7.27
C LEU A 157 1.28 7.49 6.78
N THR A 158 0.82 6.60 5.92
CA THR A 158 -0.59 6.42 5.61
C THR A 158 -1.00 4.99 5.92
N ARG A 159 -2.12 4.81 6.63
CA ARG A 159 -2.68 3.50 6.97
C ARG A 159 -4.11 3.42 6.46
N TYR A 160 -4.41 2.41 5.68
CA TYR A 160 -5.77 2.17 5.20
C TYR A 160 -6.10 0.68 5.11
N GLY A 161 -7.39 0.40 5.01
CA GLY A 161 -7.94 -0.95 4.92
C GLY A 161 -7.80 -1.57 3.53
N ASN A 162 -8.80 -2.34 3.15
CA ASN A 162 -8.80 -3.01 1.85
C ASN A 162 -9.18 -2.01 0.74
N VAL A 163 -8.29 -1.84 -0.22
CA VAL A 163 -8.62 -1.12 -1.46
C VAL A 163 -9.44 -2.04 -2.35
N MET A 164 -10.68 -1.64 -2.67
CA MET A 164 -11.60 -2.42 -3.47
C MET A 164 -11.02 -2.78 -4.84
N ALA A 165 -11.33 -3.96 -5.33
CA ALA A 165 -10.88 -4.50 -6.61
C ALA A 165 -9.37 -4.49 -6.84
N SER A 166 -8.55 -4.34 -5.76
CA SER A 166 -7.10 -4.43 -5.88
C SER A 166 -6.68 -5.86 -6.28
N ARG A 167 -5.60 -5.98 -7.04
CA ARG A 167 -5.10 -7.27 -7.55
C ARG A 167 -4.86 -8.28 -6.42
N GLY A 168 -5.41 -9.48 -6.57
CA GLY A 168 -5.32 -10.56 -5.59
C GLY A 168 -6.15 -10.32 -4.33
N SER A 169 -7.17 -9.46 -4.40
CA SER A 169 -8.17 -9.25 -3.35
C SER A 169 -9.44 -10.06 -3.61
N VAL A 170 -10.36 -10.01 -2.66
CA VAL A 170 -11.58 -10.84 -2.66
C VAL A 170 -12.54 -10.50 -3.79
N ILE A 171 -12.66 -9.23 -4.20
CA ILE A 171 -13.60 -8.83 -5.27
C ILE A 171 -13.20 -9.45 -6.63
N PRO A 172 -11.95 -9.33 -7.13
CA PRO A 172 -11.53 -10.04 -8.32
C PRO A 172 -11.75 -11.56 -8.23
N LEU A 173 -11.42 -12.18 -7.07
CA LEU A 173 -11.67 -13.60 -6.87
C LEU A 173 -13.14 -13.97 -7.04
N PHE A 174 -14.06 -13.17 -6.49
CA PHE A 174 -15.50 -13.39 -6.65
C PHE A 174 -15.95 -13.23 -8.11
N CYS A 175 -15.43 -12.22 -8.80
CA CYS A 175 -15.70 -12.05 -10.23
C CYS A 175 -15.23 -13.25 -11.06
N ASP A 176 -13.99 -13.70 -10.83
CA ASP A 176 -13.42 -14.85 -11.54
C ASP A 176 -14.26 -16.13 -11.28
N GLN A 177 -14.70 -16.36 -10.02
CA GLN A 177 -15.56 -17.49 -9.67
C GLN A 177 -16.92 -17.42 -10.38
N ILE A 178 -17.55 -16.24 -10.47
CA ILE A 178 -18.80 -16.04 -11.21
C ILE A 178 -18.60 -16.33 -12.69
N ASP A 179 -17.55 -15.80 -13.29
CA ASP A 179 -17.24 -15.97 -14.71
C ASP A 179 -16.94 -17.46 -15.04
N GLU A 180 -16.46 -18.23 -14.07
CA GLU A 180 -16.27 -19.70 -14.14
C GLU A 180 -17.53 -20.51 -13.80
N GLY A 181 -18.65 -19.88 -13.44
CA GLY A 181 -19.89 -20.56 -13.03
C GLY A 181 -19.80 -21.26 -11.69
N LYS A 182 -18.89 -20.86 -10.80
CA LYS A 182 -18.65 -21.47 -9.49
C LYS A 182 -19.29 -20.62 -8.36
N PRO A 183 -19.74 -21.25 -7.25
CA PRO A 183 -20.19 -20.51 -6.09
C PRO A 183 -19.04 -19.69 -5.48
N LEU A 184 -19.37 -18.54 -4.86
CA LEU A 184 -18.40 -17.70 -4.20
C LEU A 184 -17.86 -18.36 -2.93
N THR A 185 -16.55 -18.46 -2.79
CA THR A 185 -15.93 -19.01 -1.59
C THR A 185 -15.69 -17.93 -0.56
N ILE A 186 -16.30 -18.04 0.62
CA ILE A 186 -16.14 -17.12 1.74
C ILE A 186 -15.54 -17.84 2.95
N THR A 187 -14.62 -17.16 3.67
CA THR A 187 -13.96 -17.76 4.84
C THR A 187 -14.87 -17.78 6.06
N ASN A 188 -15.47 -16.64 6.37
CA ASN A 188 -16.46 -16.47 7.43
C ASN A 188 -17.42 -15.32 7.02
N PRO A 189 -18.75 -15.57 6.99
CA PRO A 189 -19.73 -14.56 6.57
C PRO A 189 -19.70 -13.29 7.45
N ASN A 190 -19.45 -13.44 8.76
CA ASN A 190 -19.43 -12.35 9.73
C ASN A 190 -18.10 -11.57 9.79
N MET A 191 -17.10 -11.99 9.04
CA MET A 191 -15.80 -11.31 8.97
C MET A 191 -15.99 -9.92 8.36
N THR A 192 -15.53 -8.88 9.04
CA THR A 192 -15.64 -7.49 8.54
C THR A 192 -14.35 -6.98 7.95
N ARG A 193 -14.47 -6.14 6.94
CA ARG A 193 -13.34 -5.43 6.32
C ARG A 193 -13.71 -3.98 6.08
N PHE A 194 -12.76 -3.08 6.34
CA PHE A 194 -12.85 -1.72 5.89
C PHE A 194 -12.64 -1.65 4.39
N MET A 195 -13.50 -0.93 3.69
CA MET A 195 -13.49 -0.81 2.25
C MET A 195 -13.25 0.64 1.84
N MET A 196 -12.33 0.85 0.90
CA MET A 196 -12.10 2.16 0.32
C MET A 196 -11.85 2.04 -1.17
N THR A 197 -12.12 3.10 -1.91
CA THR A 197 -11.81 3.15 -3.33
C THR A 197 -10.32 3.38 -3.55
N LEU A 198 -9.86 3.10 -4.75
CA LEU A 198 -8.49 3.43 -5.13
C LEU A 198 -8.26 4.95 -5.17
N SER A 199 -9.29 5.73 -5.49
CA SER A 199 -9.25 7.20 -5.43
C SER A 199 -9.02 7.69 -4.01
N ASP A 200 -9.82 7.21 -3.04
CA ASP A 200 -9.67 7.58 -1.63
C ASP A 200 -8.26 7.25 -1.10
N ALA A 201 -7.72 6.10 -1.50
CA ALA A 201 -6.36 5.71 -1.12
C ALA A 201 -5.29 6.67 -1.69
N VAL A 202 -5.50 7.18 -2.91
CA VAL A 202 -4.62 8.19 -3.52
C VAL A 202 -4.79 9.53 -2.84
N ASP A 203 -6.02 9.97 -2.60
CA ASP A 203 -6.32 11.25 -1.97
C ASP A 203 -5.73 11.33 -0.56
N LEU A 204 -5.74 10.23 0.21
CA LEU A 204 -5.06 10.15 1.51
C LEU A 204 -3.53 10.35 1.38
N VAL A 205 -2.91 9.77 0.34
CA VAL A 205 -1.46 9.95 0.11
C VAL A 205 -1.15 11.39 -0.28
N LEU A 206 -1.98 12.01 -1.12
CA LEU A 206 -1.83 13.42 -1.50
C LEU A 206 -1.98 14.34 -0.29
N TYR A 207 -3.01 14.10 0.53
CA TYR A 207 -3.21 14.84 1.76
C TYR A 207 -1.99 14.75 2.70
N ALA A 208 -1.42 13.56 2.85
CA ALA A 208 -0.21 13.36 3.65
C ALA A 208 1.02 14.10 3.06
N PHE A 209 1.14 14.20 1.73
CA PHE A 209 2.20 15.01 1.12
C PHE A 209 2.01 16.49 1.37
N GLU A 210 0.79 16.98 1.36
CA GLU A 210 0.48 18.40 1.54
C GLU A 210 0.58 18.83 3.01
N HIS A 211 -0.06 18.07 3.91
CA HIS A 211 -0.28 18.49 5.30
C HIS A 211 0.58 17.76 6.33
N GLY A 212 1.25 16.66 5.96
CA GLY A 212 1.96 15.82 6.93
C GLY A 212 3.13 16.51 7.61
N GLU A 213 3.21 16.33 8.92
CA GLU A 213 4.30 16.74 9.79
C GLU A 213 5.11 15.53 10.26
N GLN A 214 6.20 15.77 10.99
CA GLN A 214 7.11 14.70 11.44
C GLN A 214 6.43 13.65 12.32
N GLY A 215 6.38 12.42 11.80
CA GLY A 215 5.87 11.27 12.54
C GLY A 215 4.37 11.05 12.44
N ASP A 216 3.67 11.86 11.64
CA ASP A 216 2.23 11.71 11.44
C ASP A 216 1.86 10.38 10.81
N LEU A 217 0.77 9.82 11.30
CA LEU A 217 0.11 8.63 10.75
C LEU A 217 -1.32 9.01 10.32
N PHE A 218 -1.52 9.17 9.03
CA PHE A 218 -2.83 9.47 8.46
C PHE A 218 -3.66 8.20 8.28
N VAL A 219 -4.88 8.23 8.77
CA VAL A 219 -5.83 7.12 8.67
C VAL A 219 -7.17 7.66 8.15
N GLN A 220 -7.61 7.14 7.01
CA GLN A 220 -8.91 7.53 6.47
C GLN A 220 -10.03 6.78 7.19
N LYS A 221 -11.05 7.49 7.63
CA LYS A 221 -12.32 6.89 8.08
C LYS A 221 -12.97 6.19 6.88
N ALA A 222 -13.16 4.89 6.99
CA ALA A 222 -13.70 4.08 5.92
C ALA A 222 -14.89 3.26 6.43
N PRO A 223 -15.94 3.05 5.61
CA PRO A 223 -17.01 2.14 5.95
C PRO A 223 -16.50 0.70 6.03
N ALA A 224 -17.13 -0.11 6.89
CA ALA A 224 -16.88 -1.53 7.01
C ALA A 224 -18.08 -2.32 6.49
N ALA A 225 -17.82 -3.46 5.86
CA ALA A 225 -18.83 -4.40 5.45
C ALA A 225 -18.45 -5.84 5.85
N THR A 226 -19.45 -6.70 6.04
CA THR A 226 -19.20 -8.14 6.19
C THR A 226 -18.82 -8.75 4.85
N ILE A 227 -18.09 -9.86 4.88
CA ILE A 227 -17.74 -10.59 3.65
C ILE A 227 -19.02 -11.15 2.98
N GLU A 228 -20.04 -11.52 3.76
CA GLU A 228 -21.34 -11.92 3.23
C GLU A 228 -22.02 -10.79 2.44
N THR A 229 -22.11 -9.59 3.02
CA THR A 229 -22.68 -8.41 2.34
C THR A 229 -21.91 -8.10 1.04
N LEU A 230 -20.58 -8.21 1.09
CA LEU A 230 -19.75 -7.99 -0.09
C LEU A 230 -20.01 -9.04 -1.18
N ALA A 231 -20.13 -10.32 -0.79
CA ALA A 231 -20.42 -11.41 -1.73
C ALA A 231 -21.79 -11.21 -2.42
N GLN A 232 -22.82 -10.86 -1.64
CA GLN A 232 -24.16 -10.57 -2.16
C GLN A 232 -24.13 -9.38 -3.14
N ALA A 233 -23.48 -8.29 -2.77
CA ALA A 233 -23.35 -7.13 -3.64
C ALA A 233 -22.67 -7.46 -4.98
N VAL A 234 -21.63 -8.31 -4.98
CA VAL A 234 -20.95 -8.72 -6.21
C VAL A 234 -21.85 -9.63 -7.06
N LEU A 235 -22.62 -10.55 -6.45
CA LEU A 235 -23.59 -11.38 -7.16
C LEU A 235 -24.69 -10.53 -7.83
N GLU A 236 -25.23 -9.55 -7.13
CA GLU A 236 -26.22 -8.61 -7.66
C GLU A 236 -25.67 -7.79 -8.83
N LEU A 237 -24.48 -7.19 -8.69
CA LEU A 237 -23.81 -6.41 -9.73
C LEU A 237 -23.50 -7.21 -11.00
N LYS A 238 -23.20 -8.50 -10.83
CA LYS A 238 -22.92 -9.44 -11.94
C LYS A 238 -24.21 -10.13 -12.46
N HIS A 239 -25.38 -9.82 -11.90
CA HIS A 239 -26.66 -10.48 -12.24
C HIS A 239 -26.57 -12.01 -12.14
N SER A 240 -25.85 -12.52 -11.13
CA SER A 240 -25.58 -13.93 -10.92
C SER A 240 -26.48 -14.53 -9.83
N ASN A 241 -27.04 -15.70 -10.10
CA ASN A 241 -27.83 -16.48 -9.14
C ASN A 241 -26.99 -17.58 -8.42
N LEU A 242 -25.66 -17.53 -8.52
CA LEU A 242 -24.78 -18.44 -7.83
C LEU A 242 -24.84 -18.20 -6.32
N GLY A 243 -24.66 -19.29 -5.55
CA GLY A 243 -24.62 -19.19 -4.09
C GLY A 243 -23.22 -18.91 -3.54
N THR A 244 -23.11 -18.95 -2.21
CA THR A 244 -21.83 -18.87 -1.48
C THR A 244 -21.50 -20.20 -0.84
N THR A 245 -20.21 -20.53 -0.69
CA THR A 245 -19.69 -21.69 0.02
C THR A 245 -18.71 -21.26 1.10
N ILE A 246 -18.95 -21.67 2.35
CA ILE A 246 -18.07 -21.35 3.48
C ILE A 246 -16.90 -22.33 3.48
N ILE A 247 -15.67 -21.81 3.39
CA ILE A 247 -14.44 -22.61 3.38
C ILE A 247 -13.66 -22.59 4.71
N GLY A 248 -14.15 -21.84 5.70
CA GLY A 248 -13.49 -21.66 7.00
C GLY A 248 -12.41 -20.57 7.02
N THR A 249 -12.08 -20.10 8.22
CA THR A 249 -11.08 -19.04 8.45
C THR A 249 -9.67 -19.58 8.21
N ARG A 250 -8.84 -18.81 7.51
CA ARG A 250 -7.43 -19.15 7.27
C ARG A 250 -6.55 -18.72 8.44
N HIS A 251 -5.39 -19.35 8.55
CA HIS A 251 -4.39 -18.93 9.53
C HIS A 251 -3.99 -17.46 9.33
N GLY A 252 -3.91 -16.70 10.43
CA GLY A 252 -3.52 -15.30 10.41
C GLY A 252 -4.57 -14.30 9.90
N GLU A 253 -5.82 -14.74 9.69
CA GLU A 253 -6.95 -13.86 9.35
C GLU A 253 -7.69 -13.41 10.61
N LYS A 254 -7.86 -12.07 10.76
CA LYS A 254 -8.72 -11.50 11.81
C LYS A 254 -10.18 -11.58 11.43
N LEU A 255 -11.03 -11.80 12.41
CA LEU A 255 -12.48 -11.69 12.24
C LEU A 255 -12.87 -10.21 12.01
N PHE A 256 -12.29 -9.31 12.80
CA PHE A 256 -12.50 -7.86 12.70
C PHE A 256 -11.16 -7.15 12.55
N GLU A 257 -11.07 -6.22 11.62
CA GLU A 257 -9.90 -5.35 11.45
C GLU A 257 -10.08 -4.06 12.26
N VAL A 258 -8.96 -3.41 12.58
CA VAL A 258 -8.90 -2.14 13.31
C VAL A 258 -8.04 -1.18 12.49
N LEU A 259 -8.52 0.04 12.26
CA LEU A 259 -7.75 1.08 11.57
C LEU A 259 -6.85 1.86 12.53
N VAL A 260 -7.37 2.15 13.73
CA VAL A 260 -6.68 2.93 14.76
C VAL A 260 -6.78 2.18 16.09
N THR A 261 -5.67 2.04 16.80
CA THR A 261 -5.67 1.37 18.12
C THR A 261 -6.30 2.29 19.19
N ALA A 262 -6.68 1.71 20.34
CA ALA A 262 -7.23 2.50 21.44
C ALA A 262 -6.25 3.57 21.93
N GLU A 263 -4.96 3.25 21.96
CA GLU A 263 -3.90 4.17 22.38
C GLU A 263 -3.67 5.31 21.36
N GLU A 264 -3.82 5.01 20.07
CA GLU A 264 -3.74 6.02 19.00
C GLU A 264 -4.95 6.95 19.05
N MET A 265 -6.17 6.43 19.30
CA MET A 265 -7.40 7.21 19.42
C MET A 265 -7.34 8.28 20.51
N MET A 266 -6.58 8.06 21.59
CA MET A 266 -6.40 9.06 22.65
C MET A 266 -5.63 10.31 22.20
N ARG A 267 -4.93 10.23 21.04
CA ARG A 267 -4.10 11.32 20.50
C ARG A 267 -4.50 11.69 19.07
N ALA A 268 -5.57 11.07 18.56
CA ALA A 268 -6.04 11.33 17.21
C ALA A 268 -6.73 12.69 17.14
N GLU A 269 -6.46 13.40 16.06
CA GLU A 269 -7.14 14.62 15.66
C GLU A 269 -7.94 14.33 14.39
N ASP A 270 -9.10 15.04 14.22
CA ASP A 270 -9.98 14.90 13.04
C ASP A 270 -9.67 15.93 11.96
#